data_7806693a6485b36ee48eabb260f6d71a
#
_entry.id   7806693a6485b36ee48eabb260f6d71a
#
_cell.length_a   1.000
_cell.length_b   1.000
_cell.length_c   1.000
_cell.angle_alpha   90.00
_cell.angle_beta   90.00
_cell.angle_gamma   90.00
#
_symmetry.space_group_name_H-M   'P 1'
#
loop_
_entity.id
_entity.type
_entity.pdbx_description
1 polymer ?
#
loop_
_entity_poly.entity_id
_entity_poly.type
_entity_poly.pdbx_seq_one_letter_code
_entity_poly.pdbx_strand_id
1 'polypeptide(L)'
;MARILVVNPNSSVTCSDGISAALAPFRLAGGPDFDVMTLREGPPAIYDWRDWHRVVEPLCRLIEREPADAYVIACASDPGIEAARATARRPVFGVFRCAVAAAVARGERFGVIAIVDASKARHVAALRAMGLEGRLAAEVALNVSMDTLLEPEAARSRLIEAARGCAAAGAETIILGCTGMAHHRVAVEDAIGLPVIEPCQAAAAIALTA
;
A
#
# COMPACT_ATOMS: atom_id res chain seq x y z
N MET A 1 2.13 24.94 7.14
CA MET A 1 2.38 23.95 6.08
C MET A 1 1.33 22.87 6.25
N ALA A 2 0.69 22.42 5.19
CA ALA A 2 -0.29 21.35 5.29
C ALA A 2 0.39 20.04 5.76
N ARG A 3 -0.28 19.27 6.61
CA ARG A 3 0.20 18.00 7.17
C ARG A 3 -0.58 16.84 6.58
N ILE A 4 0.09 15.89 5.94
CA ILE A 4 -0.49 14.60 5.52
C ILE A 4 0.03 13.53 6.47
N LEU A 5 -0.86 13.00 7.31
CA LEU A 5 -0.51 11.96 8.25
C LEU A 5 -0.58 10.59 7.57
N VAL A 6 0.56 9.92 7.47
CA VAL A 6 0.69 8.59 6.87
C VAL A 6 0.81 7.57 8.00
N VAL A 7 -0.21 6.76 8.19
CA VAL A 7 -0.27 5.79 9.29
C VAL A 7 0.13 4.41 8.80
N ASN A 8 1.26 3.89 9.30
CA ASN A 8 1.55 2.47 9.22
C ASN A 8 0.72 1.73 10.30
N PRO A 9 -0.28 0.92 9.92
CA PRO A 9 -1.18 0.29 10.89
C PRO A 9 -0.59 -0.94 11.59
N ASN A 10 0.66 -1.33 11.29
CA ASN A 10 1.40 -2.33 12.06
C ASN A 10 2.41 -1.65 13.01
N SER A 11 2.98 -2.42 13.95
CA SER A 11 3.91 -1.90 14.97
C SER A 11 5.38 -1.90 14.55
N SER A 12 5.70 -2.28 13.31
CA SER A 12 7.08 -2.33 12.80
C SER A 12 7.59 -0.93 12.46
N VAL A 13 8.57 -0.45 13.20
CA VAL A 13 9.27 0.82 12.92
C VAL A 13 10.05 0.72 11.61
N THR A 14 10.70 -0.40 11.34
CA THR A 14 11.42 -0.65 10.07
C THR A 14 10.49 -0.51 8.85
N CYS A 15 9.23 -0.96 8.98
CA CYS A 15 8.24 -0.77 7.92
C CYS A 15 7.90 0.73 7.75
N SER A 16 7.76 1.48 8.85
CA SER A 16 7.51 2.93 8.81
C SER A 16 8.69 3.70 8.18
N ASP A 17 9.92 3.30 8.49
CA ASP A 17 11.12 3.88 7.87
C ASP A 17 11.14 3.63 6.35
N GLY A 18 10.78 2.42 5.91
CA GLY A 18 10.63 2.09 4.49
C GLY A 18 9.54 2.92 3.80
N ILE A 19 8.38 3.12 4.45
CA ILE A 19 7.31 4.01 3.96
C ILE A 19 7.83 5.44 3.85
N SER A 20 8.52 5.95 4.87
CA SER A 20 9.09 7.30 4.84
C SER A 20 10.11 7.49 3.71
N ALA A 21 10.95 6.49 3.46
CA ALA A 21 11.89 6.49 2.35
C ALA A 21 11.17 6.49 0.99
N ALA A 22 10.09 5.70 0.82
CA ALA A 22 9.29 5.67 -0.40
C ALA A 22 8.64 7.02 -0.71
N LEU A 23 8.32 7.81 0.32
CA LEU A 23 7.71 9.14 0.21
C LEU A 23 8.72 10.26 -0.04
N ALA A 24 10.02 10.01 0.04
CA ALA A 24 11.05 11.05 -0.12
C ALA A 24 10.92 11.88 -1.42
N PRO A 25 10.58 11.30 -2.60
CA PRO A 25 10.40 12.08 -3.83
C PRO A 25 9.22 13.05 -3.80
N PHE A 26 8.29 12.90 -2.87
CA PHE A 26 7.08 13.72 -2.73
C PHE A 26 7.23 14.84 -1.69
N ARG A 27 8.35 14.89 -0.96
CA ARG A 27 8.67 15.96 0.00
C ARG A 27 9.22 17.19 -0.75
N LEU A 28 8.31 17.93 -1.37
CA LEU A 28 8.64 19.09 -2.21
C LEU A 28 8.83 20.35 -1.36
N ALA A 29 9.74 21.22 -1.77
CA ALA A 29 9.91 22.51 -1.12
C ALA A 29 8.60 23.33 -1.20
N GLY A 30 8.08 23.76 -0.04
CA GLY A 30 6.79 24.47 0.04
C GLY A 30 5.55 23.58 -0.08
N GLY A 31 5.70 22.29 -0.32
CA GLY A 31 4.63 21.30 -0.34
C GLY A 31 4.19 20.88 1.07
N PRO A 32 3.19 19.97 1.19
CA PRO A 32 2.77 19.43 2.47
C PRO A 32 3.87 18.57 3.11
N ASP A 33 3.82 18.48 4.44
CA ASP A 33 4.65 17.53 5.19
C ASP A 33 3.99 16.16 5.22
N PHE A 34 4.74 15.12 4.82
CA PHE A 34 4.34 13.72 4.96
C PHE A 34 4.88 13.17 6.29
N ASP A 35 4.05 13.22 7.32
CA ASP A 35 4.38 12.72 8.66
C ASP A 35 4.02 11.25 8.80
N VAL A 36 5.02 10.37 8.95
CA VAL A 36 4.81 8.92 9.03
C VAL A 36 4.76 8.45 10.48
N MET A 37 3.63 7.89 10.87
CA MET A 37 3.42 7.37 12.23
C MET A 37 3.22 5.86 12.23
N THR A 38 3.85 5.20 13.21
CA THR A 38 3.70 3.77 13.50
C THR A 38 2.56 3.57 14.48
N LEU A 39 1.57 2.75 14.15
CA LEU A 39 0.52 2.35 15.09
C LEU A 39 1.06 1.30 16.07
N ARG A 40 1.59 1.74 17.20
CA ARG A 40 2.25 0.87 18.19
C ARG A 40 1.33 -0.22 18.77
N GLU A 41 0.02 0.02 18.79
CA GLU A 41 -1.00 -0.94 19.23
C GLU A 41 -1.33 -2.00 18.15
N GLY A 42 -0.81 -1.85 16.94
CA GLY A 42 -0.98 -2.80 15.84
C GLY A 42 -0.19 -4.09 16.03
N PRO A 43 -0.50 -5.14 15.25
CA PRO A 43 0.32 -6.35 15.20
C PRO A 43 1.66 -6.05 14.51
N PRO A 44 2.68 -6.93 14.64
CA PRO A 44 3.96 -6.78 13.93
C PRO A 44 3.81 -6.70 12.40
N ALA A 45 2.81 -7.41 11.85
CA ALA A 45 2.40 -7.35 10.44
C ALA A 45 0.90 -7.68 10.34
N ILE A 46 0.26 -7.33 9.20
CA ILE A 46 -1.15 -7.62 8.94
C ILE A 46 -1.21 -8.75 7.90
N TYR A 47 -1.34 -9.98 8.36
CA TYR A 47 -1.35 -11.16 7.50
C TYR A 47 -2.75 -11.68 7.18
N ASP A 48 -3.71 -11.55 8.10
CA ASP A 48 -5.05 -12.12 8.00
C ASP A 48 -6.17 -11.11 8.31
N TRP A 49 -7.43 -11.56 8.28
CA TRP A 49 -8.59 -10.75 8.61
C TRP A 49 -8.64 -10.33 10.08
N ARG A 50 -8.12 -11.14 11.00
CA ARG A 50 -8.09 -10.82 12.42
C ARG A 50 -7.16 -9.64 12.69
N ASP A 51 -5.97 -9.68 12.12
CA ASP A 51 -5.01 -8.55 12.18
C ASP A 51 -5.63 -7.30 11.55
N TRP A 52 -6.29 -7.47 10.39
CA TRP A 52 -6.93 -6.38 9.67
C TRP A 52 -8.02 -5.69 10.49
N HIS A 53 -8.90 -6.45 11.16
CA HIS A 53 -9.94 -5.90 12.03
C HIS A 53 -9.37 -5.32 13.33
N ARG A 54 -8.34 -5.93 13.88
CA ARG A 54 -7.72 -5.51 15.14
C ARG A 54 -7.20 -4.08 15.11
N VAL A 55 -6.74 -3.59 13.96
CA VAL A 55 -6.14 -2.25 13.85
C VAL A 55 -7.17 -1.14 13.65
N VAL A 56 -8.44 -1.46 13.37
CA VAL A 56 -9.46 -0.47 13.01
C VAL A 56 -9.69 0.54 14.12
N GLU A 57 -10.01 0.08 15.32
CA GLU A 57 -10.28 0.97 16.45
C GLU A 57 -9.05 1.78 16.91
N PRO A 58 -7.83 1.18 17.06
CA PRO A 58 -6.62 1.94 17.32
C PRO A 58 -6.31 3.00 16.25
N LEU A 59 -6.57 2.69 14.97
CA LEU A 59 -6.40 3.64 13.86
C LEU A 59 -7.35 4.83 13.99
N CYS A 60 -8.63 4.59 14.29
CA CYS A 60 -9.62 5.65 14.50
C CYS A 60 -9.22 6.56 15.66
N ARG A 61 -8.82 5.98 16.82
CA ARG A 61 -8.34 6.76 17.96
C ARG A 61 -7.08 7.59 17.64
N LEU A 62 -6.20 7.07 16.78
CA LEU A 62 -5.02 7.83 16.34
C LEU A 62 -5.45 9.02 15.49
N ILE A 63 -6.35 8.84 14.53
CA ILE A 63 -6.90 9.91 13.68
C ILE A 63 -7.57 11.01 14.52
N GLU A 64 -8.30 10.65 15.58
CA GLU A 64 -8.94 11.60 16.49
C GLU A 64 -7.94 12.44 17.28
N ARG A 65 -6.79 11.86 17.67
CA ARG A 65 -5.76 12.52 18.46
C ARG A 65 -4.78 13.33 17.64
N GLU A 66 -4.60 12.99 16.38
CA GLU A 66 -3.58 13.53 15.49
C GLU A 66 -4.22 14.33 14.35
N PRO A 67 -4.54 15.63 14.54
CA PRO A 67 -5.15 16.42 13.49
C PRO A 67 -4.19 16.61 12.31
N ALA A 68 -4.69 16.37 11.10
CA ALA A 68 -3.98 16.53 9.84
C ALA A 68 -4.92 17.06 8.76
N ASP A 69 -4.37 17.56 7.65
CA ASP A 69 -5.16 18.04 6.50
C ASP A 69 -5.62 16.88 5.60
N ALA A 70 -4.88 15.75 5.64
CA ALA A 70 -5.27 14.49 5.02
C ALA A 70 -4.63 13.31 5.76
N TYR A 71 -5.20 12.13 5.60
CA TYR A 71 -4.72 10.88 6.18
C TYR A 71 -4.47 9.83 5.11
N VAL A 72 -3.41 9.06 5.27
CA VAL A 72 -3.07 7.93 4.39
C VAL A 72 -2.93 6.67 5.25
N ILE A 73 -3.69 5.62 4.94
CA ILE A 73 -3.56 4.30 5.58
C ILE A 73 -2.53 3.50 4.78
N ALA A 74 -1.33 3.36 5.33
CA ALA A 74 -0.18 2.76 4.65
C ALA A 74 -0.10 1.23 4.82
N CYS A 75 -1.15 0.54 4.40
CA CYS A 75 -1.18 -0.91 4.26
C CYS A 75 -1.96 -1.26 2.99
N ALA A 76 -1.40 -2.11 2.14
CA ALA A 76 -1.96 -2.41 0.82
C ALA A 76 -3.26 -3.27 0.84
N SER A 77 -3.95 -3.34 1.97
CA SER A 77 -5.32 -3.85 2.08
C SER A 77 -6.28 -2.84 2.71
N ASP A 78 -5.83 -1.59 2.92
CA ASP A 78 -6.60 -0.45 3.43
C ASP A 78 -7.46 -0.77 4.68
N PRO A 79 -6.87 -1.30 5.78
CA PRO A 79 -7.63 -1.73 6.93
C PRO A 79 -8.41 -0.57 7.55
N GLY A 80 -9.71 -0.77 7.77
CA GLY A 80 -10.58 0.20 8.44
C GLY A 80 -10.84 1.49 7.67
N ILE A 81 -10.63 1.53 6.36
CA ILE A 81 -10.78 2.76 5.54
C ILE A 81 -12.15 3.41 5.71
N GLU A 82 -13.23 2.63 5.79
CA GLU A 82 -14.59 3.12 5.97
C GLU A 82 -14.79 3.75 7.36
N ALA A 83 -14.28 3.10 8.41
CA ALA A 83 -14.31 3.63 9.78
C ALA A 83 -13.46 4.89 9.91
N ALA A 84 -12.24 4.88 9.35
CA ALA A 84 -11.35 6.03 9.32
C ALA A 84 -12.00 7.25 8.61
N ARG A 85 -12.70 7.03 7.50
CA ARG A 85 -13.46 8.08 6.79
C ARG A 85 -14.63 8.61 7.58
N ALA A 86 -15.28 7.77 8.37
CA ALA A 86 -16.37 8.19 9.26
C ALA A 86 -15.85 8.98 10.47
N THR A 87 -14.63 8.71 10.92
CA THR A 87 -13.97 9.37 12.05
C THR A 87 -13.36 10.71 11.64
N ALA A 88 -12.64 10.73 10.51
CA ALA A 88 -11.91 11.91 10.05
C ALA A 88 -12.86 12.97 9.44
N ARG A 89 -12.55 14.26 9.70
CA ARG A 89 -13.19 15.40 9.02
C ARG A 89 -12.46 15.83 7.75
N ARG A 90 -11.40 15.15 7.40
CA ARG A 90 -10.50 15.43 6.28
C ARG A 90 -10.38 14.19 5.40
N PRO A 91 -9.92 14.31 4.14
CA PRO A 91 -9.78 13.17 3.25
C PRO A 91 -8.95 12.04 3.86
N VAL A 92 -9.39 10.79 3.64
CA VAL A 92 -8.66 9.57 4.02
C VAL A 92 -8.42 8.71 2.80
N PHE A 93 -7.16 8.46 2.51
CA PHE A 93 -6.69 7.67 1.38
C PHE A 93 -6.20 6.30 1.84
N GLY A 94 -6.65 5.25 1.17
CA GLY A 94 -6.09 3.92 1.30
C GLY A 94 -5.04 3.69 0.22
N VAL A 95 -3.85 3.22 0.58
CA VAL A 95 -2.77 3.07 -0.40
C VAL A 95 -3.09 2.04 -1.49
N PHE A 96 -3.84 0.99 -1.17
CA PHE A 96 -4.26 0.00 -2.18
C PHE A 96 -5.24 0.61 -3.19
N ARG A 97 -6.27 1.31 -2.72
CA ARG A 97 -7.21 2.02 -3.61
C ARG A 97 -6.51 3.04 -4.50
N CYS A 98 -5.56 3.77 -3.96
CA CYS A 98 -4.75 4.72 -4.74
C CYS A 98 -3.87 4.02 -5.78
N ALA A 99 -3.25 2.89 -5.41
CA ALA A 99 -2.46 2.09 -6.34
C ALA A 99 -3.32 1.51 -7.48
N VAL A 100 -4.52 1.02 -7.18
CA VAL A 100 -5.48 0.55 -8.20
C VAL A 100 -5.88 1.68 -9.14
N ALA A 101 -6.20 2.87 -8.63
CA ALA A 101 -6.52 4.04 -9.45
C ALA A 101 -5.34 4.42 -10.37
N ALA A 102 -4.11 4.41 -9.84
CA ALA A 102 -2.90 4.67 -10.62
C ALA A 102 -2.63 3.58 -11.68
N ALA A 103 -2.95 2.32 -11.39
CA ALA A 103 -2.79 1.21 -12.31
C ALA A 103 -3.77 1.29 -13.48
N VAL A 104 -5.07 1.49 -13.22
CA VAL A 104 -6.09 1.62 -14.29
C VAL A 104 -5.94 2.89 -15.11
N ALA A 105 -5.24 3.91 -14.62
CA ALA A 105 -4.86 5.08 -15.41
C ALA A 105 -3.72 4.81 -16.41
N ARG A 106 -3.01 3.67 -16.28
CA ARG A 106 -1.86 3.30 -17.11
C ARG A 106 -2.11 2.10 -18.02
N GLY A 107 -3.12 1.28 -17.73
CA GLY A 107 -3.43 0.09 -18.50
C GLY A 107 -4.82 -0.45 -18.17
N GLU A 108 -5.34 -1.32 -19.01
CA GLU A 108 -6.68 -1.89 -18.87
C GLU A 108 -6.72 -2.98 -17.78
N ARG A 109 -5.62 -3.71 -17.60
CA ARG A 109 -5.52 -4.80 -16.63
C ARG A 109 -4.26 -4.67 -15.82
N PHE A 110 -4.36 -5.00 -14.52
CA PHE A 110 -3.23 -4.97 -13.60
C PHE A 110 -3.03 -6.31 -12.90
N GLY A 111 -1.78 -6.55 -12.46
CA GLY A 111 -1.43 -7.63 -11.57
C GLY A 111 -1.16 -7.11 -10.16
N VAL A 112 -1.33 -7.96 -9.15
CA VAL A 112 -0.98 -7.66 -7.75
C VAL A 112 0.02 -8.69 -7.24
N ILE A 113 1.09 -8.23 -6.59
CA ILE A 113 2.01 -9.11 -5.88
C ILE A 113 1.68 -9.05 -4.38
N ALA A 114 1.03 -10.07 -3.86
CA ALA A 114 0.66 -10.16 -2.45
C ALA A 114 1.83 -10.70 -1.60
N ILE A 115 1.92 -10.30 -0.34
CA ILE A 115 2.93 -10.87 0.58
C ILE A 115 2.59 -12.32 0.94
N VAL A 116 1.32 -12.62 1.21
CA VAL A 116 0.81 -13.97 1.55
C VAL A 116 -0.53 -14.23 0.86
N ASP A 117 -0.87 -15.51 0.66
CA ASP A 117 -2.16 -15.88 0.04
C ASP A 117 -3.38 -15.34 0.80
N ALA A 118 -3.30 -15.29 2.13
CA ALA A 118 -4.36 -14.72 2.96
C ALA A 118 -4.66 -13.23 2.66
N SER A 119 -3.76 -12.48 2.03
CA SER A 119 -3.98 -11.09 1.62
C SER A 119 -4.97 -10.97 0.46
N LYS A 120 -4.99 -11.96 -0.45
CA LYS A 120 -5.79 -11.93 -1.69
C LYS A 120 -7.27 -11.66 -1.45
N ALA A 121 -7.85 -12.30 -0.43
CA ALA A 121 -9.27 -12.11 -0.12
C ALA A 121 -9.61 -10.66 0.24
N ARG A 122 -8.69 -9.94 0.91
CA ARG A 122 -8.86 -8.53 1.27
C ARG A 122 -8.70 -7.61 0.05
N HIS A 123 -7.75 -7.90 -0.83
CA HIS A 123 -7.59 -7.16 -2.09
C HIS A 123 -8.82 -7.33 -2.98
N VAL A 124 -9.31 -8.56 -3.15
CA VAL A 124 -10.54 -8.82 -3.91
C VAL A 124 -11.74 -8.10 -3.30
N ALA A 125 -11.90 -8.08 -1.97
CA ALA A 125 -12.97 -7.34 -1.31
C ALA A 125 -12.88 -5.82 -1.60
N ALA A 126 -11.68 -5.25 -1.56
CA ALA A 126 -11.47 -3.84 -1.92
C ALA A 126 -11.77 -3.57 -3.40
N LEU A 127 -11.34 -4.44 -4.31
CA LEU A 127 -11.61 -4.33 -5.75
C LEU A 127 -13.10 -4.41 -6.06
N ARG A 128 -13.85 -5.30 -5.40
CA ARG A 128 -15.31 -5.39 -5.51
C ARG A 128 -16.00 -4.11 -5.06
N ALA A 129 -15.57 -3.57 -3.92
CA ALA A 129 -16.08 -2.30 -3.41
C ALA A 129 -15.82 -1.11 -4.35
N MET A 130 -14.77 -1.20 -5.18
CA MET A 130 -14.43 -0.22 -6.22
C MET A 130 -15.11 -0.51 -7.58
N GLY A 131 -15.71 -1.68 -7.78
CA GLY A 131 -16.23 -2.13 -9.07
C GLY A 131 -15.14 -2.49 -10.10
N LEU A 132 -13.93 -2.82 -9.64
CA LEU A 132 -12.74 -3.01 -10.48
C LEU A 132 -12.18 -4.44 -10.44
N GLU A 133 -12.89 -5.41 -9.84
CA GLU A 133 -12.44 -6.81 -9.78
C GLU A 133 -12.13 -7.38 -11.17
N GLY A 134 -12.93 -7.05 -12.19
CA GLY A 134 -12.71 -7.50 -13.56
C GLY A 134 -11.45 -6.97 -14.25
N ARG A 135 -10.77 -6.00 -13.66
CA ARG A 135 -9.48 -5.46 -14.13
C ARG A 135 -8.27 -6.21 -13.58
N LEU A 136 -8.45 -7.06 -12.57
CA LEU A 136 -7.38 -7.89 -12.03
C LEU A 136 -7.05 -9.02 -13.02
N ALA A 137 -5.86 -8.98 -13.60
CA ALA A 137 -5.35 -10.03 -14.48
C ALA A 137 -4.91 -11.26 -13.68
N ALA A 138 -4.13 -11.05 -12.64
CA ALA A 138 -3.67 -12.09 -11.72
C ALA A 138 -3.23 -11.47 -10.38
N GLU A 139 -3.26 -12.30 -9.36
CA GLU A 139 -2.64 -11.98 -8.08
C GLU A 139 -1.75 -13.13 -7.62
N VAL A 140 -0.46 -12.86 -7.47
CA VAL A 140 0.57 -13.83 -7.08
C VAL A 140 1.07 -13.52 -5.69
N ALA A 141 1.02 -14.50 -4.77
CA ALA A 141 1.55 -14.35 -3.43
C ALA A 141 2.99 -14.88 -3.35
N LEU A 142 3.84 -14.13 -2.63
CA LEU A 142 5.22 -14.55 -2.37
C LEU A 142 5.32 -15.61 -1.29
N ASN A 143 4.37 -15.61 -0.35
CA ASN A 143 4.33 -16.46 0.84
C ASN A 143 5.64 -16.36 1.65
N VAL A 144 6.04 -15.13 1.94
CA VAL A 144 7.22 -14.80 2.77
C VAL A 144 6.80 -14.02 4.02
N SER A 145 7.68 -14.02 5.03
CA SER A 145 7.50 -13.17 6.20
C SER A 145 7.82 -11.70 5.88
N MET A 146 7.38 -10.77 6.74
CA MET A 146 7.74 -9.37 6.62
C MET A 146 9.26 -9.17 6.76
N ASP A 147 9.92 -9.90 7.66
CA ASP A 147 11.36 -9.81 7.86
C ASP A 147 12.13 -10.21 6.58
N THR A 148 11.72 -11.33 5.93
CA THR A 148 12.29 -11.74 4.64
C THR A 148 12.05 -10.70 3.55
N LEU A 149 10.89 -10.05 3.55
CA LEU A 149 10.53 -9.05 2.55
C LEU A 149 11.35 -7.77 2.70
N LEU A 150 11.70 -7.39 3.92
CA LEU A 150 12.50 -6.19 4.22
C LEU A 150 13.99 -6.38 3.89
N GLU A 151 14.45 -7.62 3.69
CA GLU A 151 15.81 -7.91 3.23
C GLU A 151 15.91 -7.76 1.72
N PRO A 152 16.70 -6.78 1.19
CA PRO A 152 16.66 -6.40 -0.23
C PRO A 152 16.94 -7.54 -1.21
N GLU A 153 17.87 -8.44 -0.91
CA GLU A 153 18.26 -9.52 -1.81
C GLU A 153 17.37 -10.77 -1.68
N ALA A 154 16.84 -11.04 -0.48
CA ALA A 154 16.11 -12.27 -0.19
C ALA A 154 14.78 -12.39 -0.96
N ALA A 155 14.09 -11.27 -1.23
CA ALA A 155 12.80 -11.26 -1.89
C ALA A 155 12.84 -10.89 -3.38
N ARG A 156 13.93 -10.28 -3.88
CA ARG A 156 14.01 -9.70 -5.23
C ARG A 156 13.65 -10.69 -6.35
N SER A 157 14.28 -11.86 -6.36
CA SER A 157 14.03 -12.86 -7.40
C SER A 157 12.59 -13.37 -7.42
N ARG A 158 11.99 -13.56 -6.24
CA ARG A 158 10.58 -13.98 -6.09
C ARG A 158 9.62 -12.90 -6.55
N LEU A 159 9.91 -11.62 -6.27
CA LEU A 159 9.13 -10.47 -6.74
C LEU A 159 9.14 -10.38 -8.26
N ILE A 160 10.31 -10.53 -8.89
CA ILE A 160 10.44 -10.52 -10.36
C ILE A 160 9.70 -11.70 -10.98
N GLU A 161 9.79 -12.89 -10.40
CA GLU A 161 9.05 -14.07 -10.88
C GLU A 161 7.54 -13.88 -10.76
N ALA A 162 7.06 -13.38 -9.62
CA ALA A 162 5.65 -13.06 -9.41
C ALA A 162 5.14 -12.01 -10.40
N ALA A 163 5.94 -10.97 -10.67
CA ALA A 163 5.61 -9.94 -11.64
C ALA A 163 5.52 -10.50 -13.07
N ARG A 164 6.44 -11.38 -13.46
CA ARG A 164 6.38 -12.10 -14.74
C ARG A 164 5.14 -12.99 -14.84
N GLY A 165 4.75 -13.66 -13.76
CA GLY A 165 3.51 -14.44 -13.69
C GLY A 165 2.26 -13.57 -13.92
N CYS A 166 2.21 -12.39 -13.33
CA CYS A 166 1.14 -11.42 -13.58
C CYS A 166 1.14 -10.93 -15.03
N ALA A 167 2.30 -10.59 -15.60
CA ALA A 167 2.44 -10.16 -16.98
C ALA A 167 1.99 -11.25 -17.96
N ALA A 168 2.36 -12.51 -17.74
CA ALA A 168 1.93 -13.66 -18.55
C ALA A 168 0.40 -13.88 -18.51
N ALA A 169 -0.27 -13.47 -17.42
CA ALA A 169 -1.73 -13.48 -17.29
C ALA A 169 -2.40 -12.26 -17.95
N GLY A 170 -1.64 -11.38 -18.59
CA GLY A 170 -2.14 -10.22 -19.32
C GLY A 170 -2.21 -8.95 -18.47
N ALA A 171 -1.44 -8.82 -17.40
CA ALA A 171 -1.29 -7.57 -16.70
C ALA A 171 -0.41 -6.60 -17.51
N GLU A 172 -0.84 -5.35 -17.60
CA GLU A 172 -0.13 -4.25 -18.26
C GLU A 172 0.58 -3.35 -17.25
N THR A 173 0.17 -3.43 -15.99
CA THR A 173 0.80 -2.77 -14.82
C THR A 173 0.84 -3.72 -13.64
N ILE A 174 1.80 -3.53 -12.74
CA ILE A 174 1.95 -4.35 -11.53
C ILE A 174 1.80 -3.47 -10.30
N ILE A 175 1.01 -3.91 -9.33
CA ILE A 175 0.87 -3.28 -8.01
C ILE A 175 1.65 -4.10 -6.98
N LEU A 176 2.51 -3.43 -6.22
CA LEU A 176 3.14 -4.03 -5.05
C LEU A 176 2.12 -4.10 -3.90
N GLY A 177 1.63 -5.29 -3.61
CA GLY A 177 0.55 -5.54 -2.63
C GLY A 177 1.02 -5.52 -1.17
N CYS A 178 2.15 -4.90 -0.88
CA CYS A 178 2.65 -4.67 0.47
C CYS A 178 3.59 -3.45 0.47
N THR A 179 3.44 -2.55 1.46
CA THR A 179 4.30 -1.37 1.60
C THR A 179 5.75 -1.72 1.93
N GLY A 180 6.01 -2.90 2.48
CA GLY A 180 7.37 -3.44 2.67
C GLY A 180 8.11 -3.75 1.37
N MET A 181 7.44 -3.74 0.21
CA MET A 181 8.04 -3.99 -1.11
C MET A 181 8.60 -2.73 -1.78
N ALA A 182 8.43 -1.55 -1.19
CA ALA A 182 8.71 -0.26 -1.84
C ALA A 182 10.11 -0.16 -2.45
N HIS A 183 11.13 -0.62 -1.75
CA HIS A 183 12.53 -0.57 -2.19
C HIS A 183 12.84 -1.50 -3.38
N HIS A 184 11.94 -2.41 -3.72
CA HIS A 184 12.09 -3.31 -4.88
C HIS A 184 11.48 -2.74 -6.17
N ARG A 185 10.69 -1.65 -6.12
CA ARG A 185 9.91 -1.13 -7.25
C ARG A 185 10.75 -1.00 -8.52
N VAL A 186 11.85 -0.27 -8.46
CA VAL A 186 12.69 -0.01 -9.64
C VAL A 186 13.27 -1.30 -10.22
N ALA A 187 13.82 -2.17 -9.36
CA ALA A 187 14.41 -3.42 -9.81
C ALA A 187 13.39 -4.37 -10.45
N VAL A 188 12.14 -4.39 -9.99
CA VAL A 188 11.07 -5.19 -10.60
C VAL A 188 10.65 -4.57 -11.93
N GLU A 189 10.44 -3.24 -11.98
CA GLU A 189 10.10 -2.49 -13.19
C GLU A 189 11.12 -2.72 -14.31
N ASP A 190 12.41 -2.56 -14.01
CA ASP A 190 13.51 -2.78 -14.97
C ASP A 190 13.57 -4.23 -15.48
N ALA A 191 13.28 -5.20 -14.60
CA ALA A 191 13.38 -6.62 -14.95
C ALA A 191 12.23 -7.15 -15.83
N ILE A 192 11.04 -6.48 -15.79
CA ILE A 192 9.84 -6.94 -16.53
C ILE A 192 9.43 -5.98 -17.65
N GLY A 193 9.92 -4.73 -17.66
CA GLY A 193 9.58 -3.72 -18.66
C GLY A 193 8.14 -3.21 -18.60
N LEU A 194 7.41 -3.43 -17.50
CA LEU A 194 6.07 -2.91 -17.26
C LEU A 194 6.08 -1.93 -16.09
N PRO A 195 5.19 -0.92 -16.06
CA PRO A 195 5.06 -0.01 -14.96
C PRO A 195 4.75 -0.75 -13.64
N VAL A 196 5.51 -0.43 -12.59
CA VAL A 196 5.30 -0.98 -11.24
C VAL A 196 4.83 0.12 -10.31
N ILE A 197 3.65 -0.06 -9.73
CA ILE A 197 3.00 0.89 -8.85
C ILE A 197 3.39 0.59 -7.40
N GLU A 198 4.05 1.55 -6.75
CA GLU A 198 4.29 1.52 -5.31
C GLU A 198 3.10 2.23 -4.62
N PRO A 199 2.39 1.55 -3.69
CA PRO A 199 1.14 2.06 -3.16
C PRO A 199 1.25 3.37 -2.38
N CYS A 200 2.32 3.57 -1.58
CA CYS A 200 2.50 4.80 -0.82
C CYS A 200 2.78 6.00 -1.74
N GLN A 201 3.56 5.79 -2.82
CA GLN A 201 3.81 6.82 -3.82
C GLN A 201 2.53 7.19 -4.58
N ALA A 202 1.69 6.20 -4.93
CA ALA A 202 0.40 6.46 -5.56
C ALA A 202 -0.53 7.28 -4.65
N ALA A 203 -0.58 6.93 -3.36
CA ALA A 203 -1.37 7.67 -2.37
C ALA A 203 -0.82 9.09 -2.15
N ALA A 204 0.50 9.26 -2.09
CA ALA A 204 1.12 10.57 -1.98
C ALA A 204 0.78 11.49 -3.16
N ALA A 205 0.89 10.97 -4.39
CA ALA A 205 0.56 11.71 -5.60
C ALA A 205 -0.91 12.20 -5.60
N ILE A 206 -1.85 11.35 -5.17
CA ILE A 206 -3.27 11.70 -5.07
C ILE A 206 -3.49 12.70 -3.91
N ALA A 207 -2.87 12.48 -2.76
CA ALA A 207 -3.03 13.36 -1.60
C ALA A 207 -2.49 14.79 -1.82
N LEU A 208 -1.53 14.97 -2.75
CA LEU A 208 -1.05 16.32 -3.16
C LEU A 208 -2.13 17.14 -3.89
N THR A 209 -3.23 16.53 -4.30
CA THR A 209 -4.36 17.20 -5.00
C THR A 209 -5.56 17.46 -4.09
N ALA A 210 -5.46 17.11 -2.80
CA ALA A 210 -6.56 17.20 -1.84
C ALA A 210 -6.60 18.53 -1.08
#